data_f3bc2566c90466d00b7fe65fc777318d
#
_entry.id   f3bc2566c90466d00b7fe65fc777318d
#
_cell.length_a   1.000
_cell.length_b   1.000
_cell.length_c   1.000
_cell.angle_alpha   90.00
_cell.angle_beta   90.00
_cell.angle_gamma   90.00
#
_symmetry.space_group_name_H-M   'P 1'
#
loop_
_entity.id
_entity.type
_entity.pdbx_description
1 polymer ?
#
loop_
_entity_poly.entity_id
_entity_poly.type
_entity_poly.pdbx_seq_one_letter_code
_entity_poly.pdbx_strand_id
1 'polypeptide(L)'
;NMVTAQCQAYNIMTCYGQGIRFVNREDFKDTDNREILDFCLRNSLHECFLEQCTDMKFYYFSVTCVILSRDGKKIVNVRNKDASYCRFEYAPSTKSGNIEHVFFGDFRIGHFDEPKIEVIPLLDFWDPLGDLEVRMGLRPDPETGLFRFPTGQRKFAILSRMPTPGLQYYPMPYYTSVFRDAWLDIYRLIGISKRFMIKNTSAPRIQIEVHEDYWDNVCDNEMISDPDKRKERKEKEKRDIIEFVCGVENAGKALVSGYYIDPNGKENRMVRVSTITDGSKKEGGNWSDDMQEAANALCFAFGVHPNLVGATPGKSQMNNSGSDKRELFTLKQAVEKAFHDVMAKPYHVILHYNGWSEKYTVDVPMIQLTTLDENKDSEVVSGQANKKGSEDGDD
;
A
#
# COMPACT_ATOMS: atom_id res chain seq x y z
N ASN A 1 -1.63 -7.79 4.24
CA ASN A 1 -2.81 -7.05 4.68
C ASN A 1 -3.25 -6.08 3.57
N MET A 2 -4.54 -6.09 3.21
CA MET A 2 -5.08 -5.25 2.12
C MET A 2 -4.94 -3.76 2.41
N VAL A 3 -5.25 -3.33 3.63
CA VAL A 3 -5.20 -1.91 4.02
C VAL A 3 -3.77 -1.38 3.94
N THR A 4 -2.80 -2.08 4.53
CA THR A 4 -1.40 -1.66 4.51
C THR A 4 -0.81 -1.62 3.11
N ALA A 5 -1.16 -2.61 2.26
CA ALA A 5 -0.73 -2.62 0.86
C ALA A 5 -1.29 -1.43 0.08
N GLN A 6 -2.57 -1.12 0.25
CA GLN A 6 -3.20 0.02 -0.41
C GLN A 6 -2.64 1.36 0.07
N CYS A 7 -2.42 1.51 1.39
CA CYS A 7 -1.79 2.71 1.94
C CYS A 7 -0.37 2.91 1.41
N GLN A 8 0.41 1.82 1.30
CA GLN A 8 1.76 1.89 0.77
C GLN A 8 1.77 2.25 -0.72
N ALA A 9 0.90 1.63 -1.53
CA ALA A 9 0.73 1.97 -2.93
C ALA A 9 0.34 3.45 -3.11
N TYR A 10 -0.62 3.93 -2.31
CA TYR A 10 -1.03 5.33 -2.32
C TYR A 10 0.13 6.27 -1.97
N ASN A 11 0.92 5.96 -0.94
CA ASN A 11 2.10 6.74 -0.56
C ASN A 11 3.14 6.82 -1.67
N ILE A 12 3.41 5.72 -2.37
CA ILE A 12 4.34 5.68 -3.51
C ILE A 12 3.82 6.56 -4.64
N MET A 13 2.55 6.39 -5.04
CA MET A 13 1.98 7.15 -6.16
C MET A 13 1.86 8.64 -5.86
N THR A 14 1.53 9.02 -4.62
CA THR A 14 1.49 10.42 -4.20
C THR A 14 2.89 11.03 -4.17
N CYS A 15 3.89 10.27 -3.72
CA CYS A 15 5.29 10.69 -3.75
C CYS A 15 5.83 10.85 -5.18
N TYR A 16 5.43 9.95 -6.09
CA TYR A 16 5.78 10.08 -7.49
C TYR A 16 5.18 11.34 -8.14
N GLY A 17 3.93 11.70 -7.78
CA GLY A 17 3.24 12.88 -8.31
C GLY A 17 3.14 12.87 -9.84
N GLN A 18 3.61 13.92 -10.48
CA GLN A 18 3.74 14.00 -11.94
C GLN A 18 5.10 13.50 -12.46
N GLY A 19 5.91 12.91 -11.58
CA GLY A 19 7.26 12.49 -11.90
C GLY A 19 8.28 13.62 -11.80
N ILE A 20 9.55 13.25 -11.94
CA ILE A 20 10.66 14.19 -11.91
C ILE A 20 10.90 14.78 -13.29
N ARG A 21 11.22 16.05 -13.35
CA ARG A 21 11.54 16.75 -14.59
C ARG A 21 12.64 17.80 -14.40
N PHE A 22 13.31 18.13 -15.48
CA PHE A 22 14.24 19.25 -15.52
C PHE A 22 13.53 20.46 -16.10
N VAL A 23 13.57 21.57 -15.37
CA VAL A 23 12.87 22.81 -15.72
C VAL A 23 13.85 23.97 -15.78
N ASN A 24 13.53 24.97 -16.56
CA ASN A 24 14.28 26.22 -16.61
C ASN A 24 14.11 26.97 -15.27
N ARG A 25 15.21 27.52 -14.74
CA ARG A 25 15.22 28.25 -13.46
C ARG A 25 14.43 29.56 -13.48
N GLU A 26 14.29 30.19 -14.67
CA GLU A 26 13.65 31.51 -14.78
C GLU A 26 12.13 31.43 -14.79
N ASP A 27 11.57 30.47 -15.54
CA ASP A 27 10.13 30.39 -15.78
C ASP A 27 9.49 29.05 -15.35
N PHE A 28 10.28 28.13 -14.79
CA PHE A 28 9.87 26.80 -14.34
C PHE A 28 9.15 25.95 -15.41
N LYS A 29 9.34 26.32 -16.71
CA LYS A 29 8.84 25.48 -17.80
C LYS A 29 9.78 24.32 -18.08
N ASP A 30 9.20 23.28 -18.67
CA ASP A 30 9.96 22.11 -19.09
C ASP A 30 11.11 22.50 -20.01
N THR A 31 12.23 21.80 -19.87
CA THR A 31 13.43 22.04 -20.66
C THR A 31 13.18 21.77 -22.15
N ASP A 32 13.71 22.64 -23.01
CA ASP A 32 13.78 22.48 -24.46
C ASP A 32 15.18 22.00 -24.93
N ASN A 33 16.10 21.82 -24.00
CA ASN A 33 17.47 21.37 -24.29
C ASN A 33 17.48 19.91 -24.74
N ARG A 34 17.84 19.69 -26.02
CA ARG A 34 17.87 18.37 -26.64
C ARG A 34 18.79 17.38 -25.92
N GLU A 35 19.90 17.83 -25.35
CA GLU A 35 20.83 16.96 -24.62
C GLU A 35 20.19 16.43 -23.34
N ILE A 36 19.47 17.28 -22.61
CA ILE A 36 18.74 16.89 -21.40
C ILE A 36 17.57 15.96 -21.73
N LEU A 37 16.80 16.28 -22.79
CA LEU A 37 15.70 15.45 -23.24
C LEU A 37 16.18 14.04 -23.67
N ASP A 38 17.29 13.97 -24.41
CA ASP A 38 17.91 12.72 -24.80
C ASP A 38 18.42 11.93 -23.59
N PHE A 39 19.03 12.61 -22.63
CA PHE A 39 19.42 12.00 -21.34
C PHE A 39 18.22 11.41 -20.59
N CYS A 40 17.13 12.16 -20.48
CA CYS A 40 15.90 11.68 -19.81
C CYS A 40 15.33 10.45 -20.50
N LEU A 41 15.26 10.48 -21.84
CA LEU A 41 14.72 9.38 -22.64
C LEU A 41 15.59 8.11 -22.51
N ARG A 42 16.91 8.22 -22.72
CA ARG A 42 17.83 7.07 -22.66
C ARG A 42 17.94 6.44 -21.28
N ASN A 43 17.64 7.20 -20.25
CA ASN A 43 17.70 6.73 -18.87
C ASN A 43 16.32 6.32 -18.29
N SER A 44 15.23 6.41 -19.09
CA SER A 44 13.86 6.18 -18.59
C SER A 44 13.65 6.89 -17.26
N LEU A 45 13.88 8.22 -17.24
CA LEU A 45 14.02 8.98 -16.00
C LEU A 45 12.82 8.84 -15.06
N HIS A 46 11.60 8.79 -15.63
CA HIS A 46 10.37 8.63 -14.86
C HIS A 46 10.29 7.26 -14.18
N GLU A 47 10.73 6.21 -14.85
CA GLU A 47 10.76 4.85 -14.29
C GLU A 47 11.80 4.76 -13.17
N CYS A 48 13.01 5.29 -13.42
CA CYS A 48 14.06 5.38 -12.40
C CYS A 48 13.58 6.15 -11.15
N PHE A 49 12.84 7.24 -11.32
CA PHE A 49 12.28 8.01 -10.22
C PHE A 49 11.16 7.25 -9.49
N LEU A 50 10.31 6.50 -10.21
CA LEU A 50 9.29 5.65 -9.59
C LEU A 50 9.89 4.55 -8.72
N GLU A 51 10.97 3.90 -9.19
CA GLU A 51 11.73 2.93 -8.39
C GLU A 51 12.32 3.60 -7.15
N GLN A 52 12.88 4.80 -7.28
CA GLN A 52 13.41 5.58 -6.17
C GLN A 52 12.32 5.95 -5.15
N CYS A 53 11.13 6.37 -5.61
CA CYS A 53 9.98 6.62 -4.73
C CYS A 53 9.56 5.35 -3.99
N THR A 54 9.58 4.22 -4.66
CA THR A 54 9.24 2.93 -4.08
C THR A 54 10.20 2.58 -2.94
N ASP A 55 11.50 2.62 -3.20
CA ASP A 55 12.52 2.36 -2.19
C ASP A 55 12.42 3.34 -1.02
N MET A 56 12.23 4.62 -1.31
CA MET A 56 12.11 5.66 -0.30
C MET A 56 10.89 5.44 0.61
N LYS A 57 9.77 4.97 0.07
CA LYS A 57 8.57 4.71 0.88
C LYS A 57 8.62 3.39 1.64
N PHE A 58 9.39 2.40 1.15
CA PHE A 58 9.58 1.14 1.86
C PHE A 58 10.69 1.23 2.92
N TYR A 59 11.82 1.86 2.60
CA TYR A 59 13.03 1.77 3.40
C TYR A 59 13.51 3.11 3.97
N TYR A 60 12.91 4.24 3.56
CA TYR A 60 13.35 5.61 3.87
C TYR A 60 14.76 5.93 3.36
N PHE A 61 15.28 5.10 2.46
CA PHE A 61 16.50 5.41 1.70
C PHE A 61 16.39 4.82 0.29
N SER A 62 17.16 5.40 -0.62
CA SER A 62 17.35 4.90 -1.98
C SER A 62 18.81 5.04 -2.37
N VAL A 63 19.29 4.16 -3.24
CA VAL A 63 20.65 4.15 -3.76
C VAL A 63 20.59 4.39 -5.26
N THR A 64 21.00 5.58 -5.68
CA THR A 64 21.02 5.94 -7.10
C THR A 64 22.43 5.81 -7.64
N CYS A 65 22.64 4.98 -8.65
CA CYS A 65 23.91 4.82 -9.32
C CYS A 65 24.01 5.75 -10.53
N VAL A 66 25.12 6.44 -10.62
CA VAL A 66 25.51 7.25 -11.78
C VAL A 66 26.70 6.62 -12.48
N ILE A 67 26.70 6.68 -13.82
CA ILE A 67 27.78 6.15 -14.66
C ILE A 67 28.31 7.28 -15.53
N LEU A 68 29.62 7.48 -15.45
CA LEU A 68 30.34 8.50 -16.19
C LEU A 68 30.62 8.04 -17.63
N SER A 69 30.75 9.02 -18.52
CA SER A 69 31.27 8.86 -19.87
C SER A 69 32.69 8.29 -19.88
N ARG A 70 33.16 7.83 -21.03
CA ARG A 70 34.47 7.22 -21.17
C ARG A 70 35.63 8.15 -20.79
N ASP A 71 35.47 9.43 -21.03
CA ASP A 71 36.43 10.48 -20.67
C ASP A 71 36.23 11.06 -19.25
N GLY A 72 35.20 10.57 -18.50
CA GLY A 72 34.89 11.01 -17.16
C GLY A 72 34.27 12.40 -17.04
N LYS A 73 33.97 13.07 -18.16
CA LYS A 73 33.52 14.48 -18.15
C LYS A 73 32.05 14.69 -17.96
N LYS A 74 31.21 13.67 -18.20
CA LYS A 74 29.76 13.74 -18.09
C LYS A 74 29.20 12.51 -17.42
N ILE A 75 28.13 12.67 -16.69
CA ILE A 75 27.27 11.56 -16.26
C ILE A 75 26.33 11.24 -17.42
N VAL A 76 26.42 10.02 -17.94
CA VAL A 76 25.64 9.56 -19.11
C VAL A 76 24.53 8.59 -18.76
N ASN A 77 24.62 7.95 -17.60
CA ASN A 77 23.58 7.00 -17.18
C ASN A 77 23.26 7.17 -15.69
N VAL A 78 21.99 6.99 -15.37
CA VAL A 78 21.45 6.96 -14.00
C VAL A 78 20.53 5.77 -13.85
N ARG A 79 20.64 5.03 -12.74
CA ARG A 79 19.80 3.91 -12.40
C ARG A 79 19.56 3.85 -10.90
N ASN A 80 18.34 3.57 -10.49
CA ASN A 80 18.09 3.19 -9.10
C ASN A 80 18.56 1.75 -8.86
N LYS A 81 19.09 1.48 -7.69
CA LYS A 81 19.43 0.14 -7.21
C LYS A 81 18.45 -0.21 -6.11
N ASP A 82 17.67 -1.25 -6.32
CA ASP A 82 16.69 -1.72 -5.35
C ASP A 82 17.32 -1.82 -3.95
N ALA A 83 16.79 -1.02 -3.02
CA ALA A 83 17.31 -0.90 -1.67
C ALA A 83 17.30 -2.24 -0.90
N SER A 84 16.40 -3.17 -1.26
CA SER A 84 16.34 -4.51 -0.65
C SER A 84 17.59 -5.35 -0.91
N TYR A 85 18.25 -5.12 -2.05
CA TYR A 85 19.50 -5.77 -2.45
C TYR A 85 20.76 -4.97 -2.09
N CYS A 86 20.61 -3.80 -1.48
CA CYS A 86 21.73 -2.98 -1.06
C CYS A 86 22.14 -3.30 0.39
N ARG A 87 23.45 -3.41 0.63
CA ARG A 87 24.05 -3.49 1.97
C ARG A 87 25.21 -2.52 2.05
N PHE A 88 25.29 -1.80 3.16
CA PHE A 88 26.42 -0.88 3.42
C PHE A 88 27.52 -1.63 4.16
N GLU A 89 28.76 -1.21 3.92
CA GLU A 89 29.87 -1.74 4.67
C GLU A 89 29.81 -1.35 6.14
N TYR A 90 30.53 -2.06 6.98
CA TYR A 90 30.55 -1.79 8.41
C TYR A 90 31.46 -0.59 8.74
N ALA A 91 30.85 0.50 9.22
CA ALA A 91 31.54 1.77 9.44
C ALA A 91 32.84 1.70 10.28
N PRO A 92 32.96 0.89 11.37
CA PRO A 92 34.23 0.74 12.10
C PRO A 92 35.39 0.15 11.31
N SER A 93 35.13 -0.47 10.15
CA SER A 93 36.21 -1.01 9.29
C SER A 93 36.86 0.06 8.44
N THR A 94 36.29 1.24 8.34
CA THR A 94 36.81 2.36 7.56
C THR A 94 37.64 3.29 8.43
N LYS A 95 38.76 3.83 7.90
CA LYS A 95 39.63 4.76 8.62
C LYS A 95 38.97 6.08 8.97
N SER A 96 38.00 6.50 8.13
CA SER A 96 37.24 7.75 8.30
C SER A 96 35.99 7.58 9.17
N GLY A 97 35.60 6.35 9.51
CA GLY A 97 34.29 6.06 10.13
C GLY A 97 33.08 6.29 9.22
N ASN A 98 33.34 6.72 7.98
CA ASN A 98 32.33 6.88 6.94
C ASN A 98 32.21 5.61 6.11
N ILE A 99 31.03 5.38 5.53
CA ILE A 99 30.81 4.28 4.59
C ILE A 99 31.29 4.71 3.21
N GLU A 100 32.17 3.92 2.62
CA GLU A 100 32.78 4.20 1.33
C GLU A 100 32.23 3.33 0.20
N HIS A 101 31.52 2.22 0.55
CA HIS A 101 30.99 1.27 -0.44
C HIS A 101 29.59 0.81 -0.11
N VAL A 102 28.84 0.52 -1.15
CA VAL A 102 27.59 -0.23 -1.09
C VAL A 102 27.75 -1.52 -1.87
N PHE A 103 27.30 -2.63 -1.25
CA PHE A 103 27.27 -3.95 -1.85
C PHE A 103 25.88 -4.20 -2.42
N PHE A 104 25.80 -4.54 -3.70
CA PHE A 104 24.57 -4.86 -4.38
C PHE A 104 24.55 -6.34 -4.77
N GLY A 105 23.62 -7.11 -4.22
CA GLY A 105 23.52 -8.55 -4.46
C GLY A 105 22.36 -9.19 -3.72
N ASP A 106 22.14 -10.48 -3.96
CA ASP A 106 21.11 -11.25 -3.27
C ASP A 106 21.65 -11.79 -1.94
N PHE A 107 21.27 -11.15 -0.84
CA PHE A 107 21.68 -11.50 0.52
C PHE A 107 20.67 -12.39 1.26
N ARG A 108 19.71 -12.98 0.57
CA ARG A 108 18.78 -13.93 1.21
C ARG A 108 19.51 -15.17 1.69
N ILE A 109 19.02 -15.74 2.79
CA ILE A 109 19.62 -16.95 3.37
C ILE A 109 19.65 -18.09 2.31
N GLY A 110 20.82 -18.67 2.09
CA GLY A 110 21.05 -19.74 1.12
C GLY A 110 21.27 -19.29 -0.32
N HIS A 111 21.23 -17.96 -0.59
CA HIS A 111 21.47 -17.40 -1.93
C HIS A 111 22.72 -16.52 -2.01
N PHE A 112 23.54 -16.53 -0.96
CA PHE A 112 24.75 -15.73 -0.92
C PHE A 112 25.81 -16.33 -1.87
N ASP A 113 26.24 -15.55 -2.85
CA ASP A 113 27.27 -15.91 -3.82
C ASP A 113 28.20 -14.70 -4.00
N GLU A 114 29.35 -14.72 -3.37
CA GLU A 114 30.33 -13.62 -3.40
C GLU A 114 30.71 -13.13 -4.80
N PRO A 115 30.91 -13.99 -5.83
CA PRO A 115 31.24 -13.54 -7.18
C PRO A 115 30.13 -12.72 -7.85
N LYS A 116 28.90 -12.79 -7.37
CA LYS A 116 27.75 -12.06 -7.91
C LYS A 116 27.46 -10.75 -7.17
N ILE A 117 28.23 -10.44 -6.14
CA ILE A 117 28.07 -9.18 -5.41
C ILE A 117 28.82 -8.08 -6.12
N GLU A 118 28.11 -7.06 -6.53
CA GLU A 118 28.69 -5.85 -7.08
C GLU A 118 29.07 -4.88 -5.95
N VAL A 119 30.34 -4.46 -5.91
CA VAL A 119 30.83 -3.44 -4.98
C VAL A 119 30.84 -2.11 -5.70
N ILE A 120 30.07 -1.14 -5.21
CA ILE A 120 29.92 0.17 -5.83
C ILE A 120 30.45 1.23 -4.85
N PRO A 121 31.43 2.06 -5.25
CA PRO A 121 31.88 3.16 -4.42
C PRO A 121 30.75 4.13 -4.14
N LEU A 122 30.55 4.45 -2.86
CA LEU A 122 29.58 5.42 -2.41
C LEU A 122 30.24 6.81 -2.35
N LEU A 123 29.57 7.81 -2.93
CA LEU A 123 29.98 9.19 -2.81
C LEU A 123 29.65 9.73 -1.40
N ASP A 124 30.37 10.76 -0.99
CA ASP A 124 30.13 11.42 0.29
C ASP A 124 28.65 11.82 0.42
N PHE A 125 28.10 11.58 1.61
CA PHE A 125 26.67 11.83 1.83
C PHE A 125 26.33 13.32 1.79
N TRP A 126 27.23 14.19 2.29
CA TRP A 126 26.98 15.62 2.43
C TRP A 126 27.37 16.41 1.17
N ASP A 127 28.50 16.05 0.55
CA ASP A 127 28.98 16.68 -0.68
C ASP A 127 29.32 15.64 -1.77
N PRO A 128 28.29 14.96 -2.33
CA PRO A 128 28.51 13.94 -3.35
C PRO A 128 29.10 14.52 -4.65
N LEU A 129 28.81 15.78 -4.96
CA LEU A 129 29.36 16.45 -6.13
C LEU A 129 30.88 16.71 -5.94
N GLY A 130 31.25 17.33 -4.83
CA GLY A 130 32.66 17.64 -4.54
C GLY A 130 33.52 16.37 -4.43
N ASP A 131 33.00 15.31 -3.80
CA ASP A 131 33.71 14.02 -3.74
C ASP A 131 33.88 13.40 -5.15
N LEU A 132 32.84 13.46 -6.01
CA LEU A 132 32.98 13.00 -7.38
C LEU A 132 34.00 13.78 -8.17
N GLU A 133 34.03 15.12 -8.06
CA GLU A 133 34.99 15.99 -8.71
C GLU A 133 36.45 15.71 -8.24
N VAL A 134 36.62 15.46 -6.94
CA VAL A 134 37.93 15.09 -6.37
C VAL A 134 38.40 13.74 -6.91
N ARG A 135 37.53 12.73 -6.92
CA ARG A 135 37.85 11.39 -7.44
C ARG A 135 38.15 11.39 -8.93
N MET A 136 37.57 12.31 -9.66
CA MET A 136 37.81 12.47 -11.10
C MET A 136 38.94 13.44 -11.44
N GLY A 137 39.59 14.02 -10.42
CA GLY A 137 40.71 14.93 -10.59
C GLY A 137 40.34 16.33 -11.14
N LEU A 138 39.07 16.69 -11.01
CA LEU A 138 38.56 18.01 -11.46
C LEU A 138 38.70 19.09 -10.37
N ARG A 139 38.79 18.64 -9.11
CA ARG A 139 38.94 19.49 -7.93
C ARG A 139 40.07 18.97 -7.02
N PRO A 140 40.84 19.84 -6.38
CA PRO A 140 41.82 19.39 -5.40
C PRO A 140 41.11 18.82 -4.17
N ASP A 141 41.73 17.80 -3.58
CA ASP A 141 41.26 17.20 -2.33
C ASP A 141 41.29 18.25 -1.21
N PRO A 142 40.17 18.50 -0.50
CA PRO A 142 40.13 19.54 0.55
C PRO A 142 41.12 19.31 1.71
N GLU A 143 41.46 18.03 1.99
CA GLU A 143 42.37 17.67 3.09
C GLU A 143 43.82 17.81 2.71
N THR A 144 44.19 17.46 1.49
CA THR A 144 45.60 17.43 1.05
C THR A 144 45.98 18.62 0.16
N GLY A 145 45.00 19.33 -0.40
CA GLY A 145 45.21 20.40 -1.38
C GLY A 145 45.72 19.92 -2.73
N LEU A 146 45.83 18.61 -2.95
CA LEU A 146 46.40 18.03 -4.16
C LEU A 146 45.31 17.46 -5.07
N PHE A 147 45.53 17.54 -6.39
CA PHE A 147 44.67 16.86 -7.34
C PHE A 147 44.97 15.34 -7.33
N ARG A 148 43.92 14.53 -7.23
CA ARG A 148 44.04 13.08 -7.37
C ARG A 148 44.08 12.72 -8.86
N PHE A 149 44.85 11.68 -9.19
CA PHE A 149 44.76 11.08 -10.53
C PHE A 149 43.40 10.41 -10.69
N PRO A 150 42.69 10.61 -11.81
CA PRO A 150 41.41 9.99 -12.03
C PRO A 150 41.50 8.47 -11.87
N THR A 151 40.64 7.91 -11.03
CA THR A 151 40.51 6.47 -10.93
C THR A 151 39.89 5.94 -12.20
N GLY A 152 40.20 4.72 -12.62
CA GLY A 152 39.47 4.05 -13.74
C GLY A 152 38.01 3.76 -13.46
N GLN A 153 37.57 4.04 -12.22
CA GLN A 153 36.19 3.84 -11.76
C GLN A 153 35.26 4.88 -12.37
N ARG A 154 34.14 4.43 -12.91
CA ARG A 154 33.14 5.29 -13.58
C ARG A 154 31.74 5.15 -13.04
N LYS A 155 31.51 4.18 -12.16
CA LYS A 155 30.22 3.91 -11.56
C LYS A 155 30.31 4.29 -10.08
N PHE A 156 29.41 5.15 -9.65
CA PHE A 156 29.34 5.64 -8.28
C PHE A 156 27.91 5.58 -7.78
N ALA A 157 27.74 5.39 -6.48
CA ALA A 157 26.45 5.40 -5.82
C ALA A 157 26.25 6.71 -5.04
N ILE A 158 25.03 7.21 -5.05
CA ILE A 158 24.58 8.35 -4.25
C ILE A 158 23.49 7.86 -3.33
N LEU A 159 23.66 8.08 -2.02
CA LEU A 159 22.67 7.74 -1.01
C LEU A 159 21.73 8.92 -0.78
N SER A 160 20.44 8.68 -0.96
CA SER A 160 19.36 9.55 -0.50
C SER A 160 18.66 8.88 0.68
N ARG A 161 18.53 9.55 1.82
CA ARG A 161 17.89 8.98 3.00
C ARG A 161 17.13 10.00 3.83
N MET A 162 16.02 9.58 4.42
CA MET A 162 15.32 10.35 5.44
C MET A 162 16.06 10.26 6.77
N PRO A 163 16.16 11.34 7.55
CA PRO A 163 16.83 11.30 8.83
C PRO A 163 16.02 10.49 9.85
N THR A 164 16.71 9.60 10.56
CA THR A 164 16.15 8.91 11.73
C THR A 164 17.15 9.06 12.87
N PRO A 165 16.79 9.63 14.02
CA PRO A 165 17.70 9.78 15.15
C PRO A 165 18.34 8.46 15.57
N GLY A 166 19.65 8.44 15.71
CA GLY A 166 20.41 7.24 16.11
C GLY A 166 20.62 6.19 15.02
N LEU A 167 20.07 6.36 13.81
CA LEU A 167 20.21 5.44 12.69
C LEU A 167 20.77 6.16 11.46
N GLN A 168 22.08 6.08 11.28
CA GLN A 168 22.76 6.87 10.26
C GLN A 168 22.53 6.36 8.82
N TYR A 169 22.59 5.04 8.58
CA TYR A 169 22.56 4.46 7.22
C TYR A 169 21.28 3.68 6.90
N TYR A 170 20.71 3.05 7.90
CA TYR A 170 19.45 2.33 7.77
C TYR A 170 18.37 3.07 8.56
N PRO A 171 17.70 4.07 7.96
CA PRO A 171 16.63 4.78 8.63
C PRO A 171 15.45 3.83 8.90
N MET A 172 14.70 4.14 9.94
CA MET A 172 13.52 3.36 10.30
C MET A 172 12.26 4.07 9.81
N PRO A 173 11.52 3.47 8.86
CA PRO A 173 10.25 4.02 8.42
C PRO A 173 9.23 4.06 9.56
N TYR A 174 8.52 5.18 9.72
CA TYR A 174 7.57 5.37 10.84
C TYR A 174 6.43 4.36 10.84
N TYR A 175 5.99 3.88 9.66
CA TYR A 175 4.95 2.87 9.55
C TYR A 175 5.33 1.51 10.18
N THR A 176 6.62 1.27 10.47
CA THR A 176 7.09 0.04 11.13
C THR A 176 6.53 -0.13 12.54
N SER A 177 5.97 0.93 13.13
CA SER A 177 5.19 0.86 14.38
C SER A 177 4.06 -0.17 14.31
N VAL A 178 3.45 -0.36 13.13
CA VAL A 178 2.41 -1.37 12.86
C VAL A 178 2.83 -2.79 13.25
N PHE A 179 4.12 -3.12 13.13
CA PHE A 179 4.63 -4.46 13.48
C PHE A 179 4.85 -4.67 14.98
N ARG A 180 4.79 -3.58 15.76
CA ARG A 180 4.94 -3.61 17.23
C ARG A 180 3.62 -3.38 17.94
N ASP A 181 2.61 -2.94 17.22
CA ASP A 181 1.28 -2.65 17.69
C ASP A 181 0.34 -3.84 17.40
N ALA A 182 -0.65 -4.03 18.25
CA ALA A 182 -1.63 -5.11 18.15
C ALA A 182 -2.61 -4.96 16.97
N TRP A 183 -2.74 -3.76 16.38
CA TRP A 183 -3.77 -3.48 15.37
C TRP A 183 -3.67 -4.33 14.10
N LEU A 184 -2.48 -4.69 13.68
CA LEU A 184 -2.28 -5.58 12.53
C LEU A 184 -2.80 -6.98 12.82
N ASP A 185 -2.56 -7.49 14.03
CA ASP A 185 -3.02 -8.81 14.47
C ASP A 185 -4.53 -8.81 14.71
N ILE A 186 -5.09 -7.76 15.33
CA ILE A 186 -6.53 -7.59 15.52
C ILE A 186 -7.25 -7.66 14.16
N TYR A 187 -6.80 -6.86 13.17
CA TYR A 187 -7.38 -6.89 11.83
C TYR A 187 -7.36 -8.29 11.21
N ARG A 188 -6.24 -9.00 11.37
CA ARG A 188 -6.06 -10.37 10.87
C ARG A 188 -6.97 -11.38 11.57
N LEU A 189 -7.05 -11.29 12.90
CA LEU A 189 -7.87 -12.18 13.72
C LEU A 189 -9.36 -12.01 13.44
N ILE A 190 -9.84 -10.78 13.26
CA ILE A 190 -11.24 -10.52 12.87
C ILE A 190 -11.58 -11.23 11.56
N GLY A 191 -10.72 -11.11 10.54
CA GLY A 191 -10.91 -11.80 9.26
C GLY A 191 -10.94 -13.33 9.38
N ILE A 192 -10.04 -13.88 10.19
CA ILE A 192 -9.96 -15.32 10.48
C ILE A 192 -11.23 -15.78 11.23
N SER A 193 -11.64 -15.05 12.26
CA SER A 193 -12.82 -15.38 13.06
C SER A 193 -14.10 -15.32 12.22
N LYS A 194 -14.27 -14.31 11.38
CA LYS A 194 -15.39 -14.23 10.44
C LYS A 194 -15.40 -15.42 9.47
N ARG A 195 -14.24 -15.83 8.96
CA ARG A 195 -14.13 -17.02 8.10
C ARG A 195 -14.58 -18.29 8.83
N PHE A 196 -14.18 -18.47 10.08
CA PHE A 196 -14.62 -19.63 10.87
C PHE A 196 -16.09 -19.56 11.23
N MET A 197 -16.62 -18.38 11.57
CA MET A 197 -18.06 -18.22 11.78
C MET A 197 -18.86 -18.60 10.54
N ILE A 198 -18.47 -18.10 9.36
CA ILE A 198 -19.16 -18.44 8.10
C ILE A 198 -19.08 -19.94 7.83
N LYS A 199 -17.94 -20.58 8.06
CA LYS A 199 -17.79 -22.02 7.94
C LYS A 199 -18.64 -22.80 8.95
N ASN A 200 -18.70 -22.32 10.19
CA ASN A 200 -19.46 -22.95 11.27
C ASN A 200 -20.93 -22.51 11.30
N THR A 201 -21.32 -21.56 10.45
CA THR A 201 -22.73 -21.16 10.28
C THR A 201 -23.60 -22.28 9.68
N SER A 202 -22.97 -23.35 9.19
CA SER A 202 -23.63 -24.64 8.95
C SER A 202 -23.88 -25.46 10.23
N ALA A 203 -23.50 -24.98 11.42
CA ALA A 203 -23.99 -25.56 12.68
C ALA A 203 -25.51 -25.32 12.78
N PRO A 204 -26.28 -26.29 13.30
CA PRO A 204 -27.71 -26.22 13.34
C PRO A 204 -28.18 -24.98 14.11
N ARG A 205 -28.72 -23.99 13.38
CA ARG A 205 -29.30 -22.79 13.98
C ARG A 205 -30.76 -22.99 14.38
N ILE A 206 -31.26 -24.16 14.08
CA ILE A 206 -32.65 -24.52 14.26
C ILE A 206 -32.70 -25.74 15.16
N GLN A 207 -33.45 -25.64 16.25
CA GLN A 207 -33.82 -26.76 17.11
C GLN A 207 -35.24 -27.16 16.77
N ILE A 208 -35.42 -28.39 16.39
CA ILE A 208 -36.74 -28.96 16.11
C ILE A 208 -37.06 -29.91 17.26
N GLU A 209 -38.05 -29.54 18.08
CA GLU A 209 -38.58 -30.37 19.16
C GLU A 209 -39.83 -31.02 18.66
N VAL A 210 -39.87 -32.35 18.70
CA VAL A 210 -41.03 -33.15 18.29
C VAL A 210 -41.49 -33.96 19.48
N HIS A 211 -42.78 -33.86 19.80
CA HIS A 211 -43.38 -34.65 20.88
C HIS A 211 -43.34 -36.14 20.53
N GLU A 212 -43.07 -37.00 21.51
CA GLU A 212 -43.01 -38.46 21.28
C GLU A 212 -44.30 -39.03 20.67
N ASP A 213 -45.46 -38.60 21.16
CA ASP A 213 -46.76 -39.03 20.64
C ASP A 213 -46.96 -38.70 19.14
N TYR A 214 -46.25 -37.72 18.61
CA TYR A 214 -46.33 -37.39 17.18
C TYR A 214 -45.93 -38.59 16.31
N TRP A 215 -44.84 -39.26 16.71
CA TRP A 215 -44.31 -40.40 15.98
C TRP A 215 -45.25 -41.59 16.01
N ASP A 216 -45.89 -41.83 17.15
CA ASP A 216 -46.87 -42.90 17.29
C ASP A 216 -48.13 -42.60 16.51
N ASN A 217 -48.66 -41.38 16.57
CA ASN A 217 -49.82 -40.94 15.78
C ASN A 217 -49.56 -41.06 14.27
N VAL A 218 -48.39 -40.74 13.76
CA VAL A 218 -48.04 -40.88 12.32
C VAL A 218 -48.10 -42.37 11.93
N CYS A 219 -47.54 -43.27 12.74
CA CYS A 219 -47.51 -44.68 12.46
C CYS A 219 -48.92 -45.33 12.60
N ASP A 220 -49.70 -44.89 13.59
CA ASP A 220 -51.04 -45.41 13.84
C ASP A 220 -52.04 -44.97 12.75
N ASN A 221 -51.94 -43.74 12.27
CA ASN A 221 -52.74 -43.24 11.15
C ASN A 221 -52.48 -44.00 9.83
N GLU A 222 -51.22 -44.47 9.65
CA GLU A 222 -50.84 -45.29 8.50
C GLU A 222 -51.01 -46.81 8.75
N MET A 223 -51.62 -47.21 9.91
CA MET A 223 -51.90 -48.62 10.30
C MET A 223 -50.59 -49.49 10.30
N ILE A 224 -49.45 -48.94 10.64
CA ILE A 224 -48.18 -49.64 10.69
C ILE A 224 -48.02 -50.34 12.06
N SER A 225 -48.21 -51.66 12.10
CA SER A 225 -48.10 -52.45 13.35
C SER A 225 -46.70 -53.09 13.55
N ASP A 226 -45.90 -53.18 12.49
CA ASP A 226 -44.59 -53.83 12.50
C ASP A 226 -43.56 -52.87 13.13
N PRO A 227 -42.81 -53.28 14.18
CA PRO A 227 -41.82 -52.43 14.86
C PRO A 227 -40.70 -51.91 13.96
N ASP A 228 -40.22 -52.72 13.03
CA ASP A 228 -39.14 -52.34 12.14
C ASP A 228 -39.61 -51.29 11.10
N LYS A 229 -40.79 -51.45 10.59
CA LYS A 229 -41.44 -50.48 9.67
C LYS A 229 -41.77 -49.18 10.40
N ARG A 230 -42.18 -49.22 11.66
CA ARG A 230 -42.39 -48.02 12.48
C ARG A 230 -41.11 -47.23 12.65
N LYS A 231 -39.99 -47.90 12.87
CA LYS A 231 -38.67 -47.25 12.99
C LYS A 231 -38.23 -46.62 11.67
N GLU A 232 -38.41 -47.30 10.58
CA GLU A 232 -38.08 -46.76 9.24
C GLU A 232 -38.96 -45.55 8.88
N ARG A 233 -40.26 -45.61 9.21
CA ARG A 233 -41.20 -44.51 8.99
C ARG A 233 -40.84 -43.27 9.83
N LYS A 234 -40.46 -43.45 11.12
CA LYS A 234 -39.95 -42.40 11.99
C LYS A 234 -38.71 -41.72 11.41
N GLU A 235 -37.76 -42.49 10.94
CA GLU A 235 -36.52 -41.96 10.38
C GLU A 235 -36.75 -41.23 9.03
N LYS A 236 -37.73 -41.66 8.24
CA LYS A 236 -38.14 -40.97 7.02
C LYS A 236 -38.77 -39.63 7.36
N GLU A 237 -39.71 -39.59 8.28
CA GLU A 237 -40.44 -38.38 8.70
C GLU A 237 -39.46 -37.35 9.31
N LYS A 238 -38.47 -37.79 10.10
CA LYS A 238 -37.41 -36.91 10.60
C LYS A 238 -36.62 -36.24 9.48
N ARG A 239 -36.27 -37.01 8.45
CA ARG A 239 -35.59 -36.47 7.28
C ARG A 239 -36.42 -35.46 6.53
N ASP A 240 -37.70 -35.76 6.33
CA ASP A 240 -38.64 -34.90 5.62
C ASP A 240 -38.87 -33.57 6.37
N ILE A 241 -38.95 -33.59 7.71
CA ILE A 241 -39.03 -32.39 8.55
C ILE A 241 -37.71 -31.56 8.46
N ILE A 242 -36.57 -32.22 8.54
CA ILE A 242 -35.25 -31.53 8.44
C ILE A 242 -35.07 -30.91 7.05
N GLU A 243 -35.40 -31.65 5.99
CA GLU A 243 -35.34 -31.19 4.62
C GLU A 243 -36.27 -30.01 4.37
N PHE A 244 -37.48 -30.06 4.92
CA PHE A 244 -38.44 -28.97 4.83
C PHE A 244 -37.95 -27.70 5.53
N VAL A 245 -37.41 -27.83 6.75
CA VAL A 245 -37.01 -26.69 7.59
C VAL A 245 -35.65 -26.10 7.15
N CYS A 246 -34.73 -26.95 6.68
CA CYS A 246 -33.34 -26.55 6.34
C CYS A 246 -33.12 -26.43 4.81
N GLY A 247 -34.03 -26.92 3.98
CA GLY A 247 -33.90 -26.89 2.52
C GLY A 247 -34.00 -25.48 1.96
N VAL A 248 -32.99 -25.05 1.18
CA VAL A 248 -32.97 -23.73 0.52
C VAL A 248 -34.17 -23.51 -0.40
N GLU A 249 -34.65 -24.57 -1.01
CA GLU A 249 -35.83 -24.56 -1.93
C GLU A 249 -37.15 -24.35 -1.21
N ASN A 250 -37.17 -24.50 0.12
CA ASN A 250 -38.36 -24.34 0.96
C ASN A 250 -38.38 -22.98 1.70
N ALA A 251 -37.46 -22.10 1.40
CA ALA A 251 -37.44 -20.76 1.98
C ALA A 251 -38.73 -20.00 1.68
N GLY A 252 -39.46 -19.64 2.73
CA GLY A 252 -40.76 -18.93 2.63
C GLY A 252 -41.97 -19.84 2.55
N LYS A 253 -41.83 -21.17 2.58
CA LYS A 253 -42.97 -22.10 2.69
C LYS A 253 -43.44 -22.24 4.14
N ALA A 254 -44.73 -22.48 4.35
CA ALA A 254 -45.33 -22.65 5.66
C ALA A 254 -45.20 -24.09 6.16
N LEU A 255 -44.73 -24.29 7.37
CA LEU A 255 -44.81 -25.58 8.08
C LEU A 255 -46.12 -25.62 8.83
N VAL A 256 -46.98 -26.59 8.50
CA VAL A 256 -48.23 -26.82 9.19
C VAL A 256 -48.00 -27.92 10.22
N SER A 257 -48.19 -27.63 11.50
CA SER A 257 -48.10 -28.61 12.59
C SER A 257 -49.37 -28.55 13.43
N GLY A 258 -49.79 -29.71 13.93
CA GLY A 258 -50.93 -29.82 14.85
C GLY A 258 -50.57 -29.39 16.27
N TYR A 259 -51.57 -28.95 17.01
CA TYR A 259 -51.48 -28.79 18.46
C TYR A 259 -52.67 -29.47 19.15
N TYR A 260 -52.51 -29.84 20.41
CA TYR A 260 -53.60 -30.35 21.22
C TYR A 260 -53.65 -29.66 22.56
N ILE A 261 -54.82 -29.64 23.19
CA ILE A 261 -55.00 -29.05 24.50
C ILE A 261 -55.10 -30.20 25.50
N ASP A 262 -54.26 -30.19 26.49
CA ASP A 262 -54.24 -31.18 27.58
C ASP A 262 -55.49 -31.01 28.47
N PRO A 263 -55.95 -32.08 29.16
CA PRO A 263 -57.09 -31.98 30.08
C PRO A 263 -57.00 -30.86 31.12
N ASN A 264 -55.80 -30.36 31.38
CA ASN A 264 -55.52 -29.23 32.27
C ASN A 264 -55.61 -27.86 31.57
N GLY A 265 -56.03 -27.78 30.31
CA GLY A 265 -56.19 -26.54 29.56
C GLY A 265 -54.88 -25.96 29.01
N LYS A 266 -53.78 -26.71 29.03
CA LYS A 266 -52.49 -26.27 28.53
C LYS A 266 -52.33 -26.67 27.06
N GLU A 267 -51.97 -25.70 26.21
CA GLU A 267 -51.63 -25.99 24.82
C GLU A 267 -50.30 -26.72 24.72
N ASN A 268 -50.33 -27.88 24.08
CA ASN A 268 -49.13 -28.67 23.72
C ASN A 268 -49.02 -28.73 22.20
N ARG A 269 -47.86 -28.34 21.70
CA ARG A 269 -47.56 -28.38 20.26
C ARG A 269 -46.82 -29.66 19.92
N MET A 270 -47.25 -30.34 18.85
CA MET A 270 -46.64 -31.58 18.39
C MET A 270 -45.23 -31.36 17.83
N VAL A 271 -45.03 -30.25 17.13
CA VAL A 271 -43.73 -29.87 16.56
C VAL A 271 -43.45 -28.41 16.93
N ARG A 272 -42.32 -28.16 17.52
CA ARG A 272 -41.83 -26.83 17.83
C ARG A 272 -40.50 -26.58 17.10
N VAL A 273 -40.45 -25.56 16.27
CA VAL A 273 -39.25 -25.10 15.61
C VAL A 273 -38.80 -23.84 16.33
N SER A 274 -37.62 -23.88 16.95
CA SER A 274 -37.00 -22.74 17.59
C SER A 274 -35.64 -22.45 16.95
N THR A 275 -35.37 -21.19 16.72
CA THR A 275 -34.01 -20.78 16.33
C THR A 275 -33.14 -20.79 17.57
N ILE A 276 -32.07 -21.54 17.52
CA ILE A 276 -30.99 -21.42 18.52
C ILE A 276 -30.34 -20.06 18.26
N THR A 277 -30.98 -19.00 18.78
CA THR A 277 -30.33 -17.68 18.86
C THR A 277 -29.41 -17.76 20.06
N ASP A 278 -28.10 -17.88 19.79
CA ASP A 278 -27.12 -17.37 20.72
C ASP A 278 -27.61 -15.99 21.21
N GLY A 279 -27.67 -15.77 22.51
CA GLY A 279 -28.13 -14.54 23.12
C GLY A 279 -27.35 -13.27 22.71
N SER A 280 -26.43 -13.40 21.78
CA SER A 280 -25.56 -12.39 21.23
C SER A 280 -26.09 -11.79 19.91
N LYS A 281 -27.35 -11.32 19.91
CA LYS A 281 -27.78 -10.41 18.82
C LYS A 281 -26.90 -9.16 18.67
N LYS A 282 -25.99 -8.91 19.61
CA LYS A 282 -25.00 -7.81 19.59
C LYS A 282 -23.61 -8.23 19.11
N GLU A 283 -23.19 -9.49 19.25
CA GLU A 283 -21.81 -9.90 18.96
C GLU A 283 -21.47 -9.98 17.46
N GLY A 284 -22.42 -10.22 16.60
CA GLY A 284 -22.20 -10.13 15.14
C GLY A 284 -22.14 -8.71 14.58
N GLY A 285 -22.57 -7.69 15.36
CA GLY A 285 -22.62 -6.28 14.94
C GLY A 285 -21.30 -5.51 15.20
N ASN A 286 -20.61 -5.83 16.26
CA ASN A 286 -19.39 -5.11 16.66
C ASN A 286 -18.19 -5.43 15.76
N TRP A 287 -18.11 -6.58 15.16
CA TRP A 287 -16.95 -6.95 14.30
C TRP A 287 -16.78 -6.06 13.06
N SER A 288 -17.84 -5.42 12.60
CA SER A 288 -17.73 -4.44 11.52
C SER A 288 -17.09 -3.16 12.01
N ASP A 289 -17.44 -2.74 13.23
CA ASP A 289 -16.93 -1.54 13.85
C ASP A 289 -15.47 -1.75 14.29
N ASP A 290 -15.17 -2.90 14.91
CA ASP A 290 -13.80 -3.30 15.28
C ASP A 290 -12.87 -3.39 14.05
N MET A 291 -13.39 -3.93 12.94
CA MET A 291 -12.63 -4.00 11.69
C MET A 291 -12.37 -2.62 11.10
N GLN A 292 -13.34 -1.70 11.20
CA GLN A 292 -13.19 -0.32 10.77
C GLN A 292 -12.16 0.42 11.64
N GLU A 293 -12.22 0.23 12.96
CA GLU A 293 -11.28 0.82 13.89
C GLU A 293 -9.85 0.34 13.61
N ALA A 294 -9.66 -0.97 13.47
CA ALA A 294 -8.37 -1.53 13.11
C ALA A 294 -7.87 -1.03 11.74
N ALA A 295 -8.75 -0.92 10.73
CA ALA A 295 -8.40 -0.38 9.44
C ALA A 295 -7.98 1.09 9.51
N ASN A 296 -8.67 1.91 10.32
CA ASN A 296 -8.34 3.32 10.54
C ASN A 296 -7.00 3.47 11.27
N ALA A 297 -6.73 2.64 12.29
CA ALA A 297 -5.44 2.64 12.99
C ALA A 297 -4.28 2.29 12.03
N LEU A 298 -4.48 1.31 11.13
CA LEU A 298 -3.49 0.99 10.11
C LEU A 298 -3.28 2.16 9.13
N CYS A 299 -4.34 2.80 8.65
CA CYS A 299 -4.23 3.99 7.79
C CYS A 299 -3.47 5.12 8.48
N PHE A 300 -3.74 5.37 9.76
CA PHE A 300 -3.05 6.37 10.58
C PHE A 300 -1.54 6.10 10.66
N ALA A 301 -1.15 4.85 10.92
CA ALA A 301 0.26 4.47 10.98
C ALA A 301 1.03 4.69 9.66
N PHE A 302 0.33 4.58 8.52
CA PHE A 302 0.89 4.90 7.20
C PHE A 302 0.79 6.39 6.82
N GLY A 303 0.21 7.23 7.69
CA GLY A 303 0.01 8.65 7.41
C GLY A 303 -0.93 8.90 6.22
N VAL A 304 -1.94 8.05 6.05
CA VAL A 304 -2.93 8.15 4.97
C VAL A 304 -4.32 8.26 5.57
N HIS A 305 -5.06 9.29 5.17
CA HIS A 305 -6.45 9.40 5.59
C HIS A 305 -7.32 8.33 4.90
N PRO A 306 -8.20 7.60 5.60
CA PRO A 306 -9.02 6.54 5.01
C PRO A 306 -9.81 6.96 3.77
N ASN A 307 -10.31 8.20 3.73
CA ASN A 307 -11.06 8.74 2.59
C ASN A 307 -10.23 8.87 1.30
N LEU A 308 -8.91 8.85 1.39
CA LEU A 308 -8.01 8.95 0.23
C LEU A 308 -7.74 7.59 -0.42
N VAL A 309 -7.78 6.51 0.35
CA VAL A 309 -7.55 5.15 -0.17
C VAL A 309 -8.84 4.42 -0.56
N GLY A 310 -9.99 5.04 -0.34
CA GLY A 310 -11.29 4.46 -0.67
C GLY A 310 -11.99 3.81 0.52
N ALA A 311 -13.01 2.99 0.24
CA ALA A 311 -13.78 2.32 1.28
C ALA A 311 -12.89 1.31 2.03
N THR A 312 -12.63 1.59 3.30
CA THR A 312 -11.98 0.62 4.18
C THR A 312 -12.96 -0.50 4.55
N PRO A 313 -12.48 -1.74 4.75
CA PRO A 313 -13.33 -2.83 5.22
C PRO A 313 -13.98 -2.47 6.56
N GLY A 314 -15.29 -2.69 6.68
CA GLY A 314 -16.07 -2.33 7.85
C GLY A 314 -17.24 -1.41 7.50
N LYS A 315 -17.76 -0.69 8.50
CA LYS A 315 -18.87 0.26 8.34
C LYS A 315 -18.29 1.65 7.98
N SER A 316 -17.96 1.83 6.72
CA SER A 316 -17.36 3.07 6.25
C SER A 316 -18.36 4.21 6.22
N GLN A 317 -18.15 5.23 7.03
CA GLN A 317 -18.72 6.56 6.84
C GLN A 317 -17.79 7.34 5.89
N MET A 318 -17.97 7.18 4.60
CA MET A 318 -17.27 8.02 3.63
C MET A 318 -17.94 9.39 3.59
N ASN A 319 -17.23 10.42 4.03
CA ASN A 319 -17.61 11.77 3.69
C ASN A 319 -17.35 11.98 2.19
N ASN A 320 -18.42 12.21 1.42
CA ASN A 320 -18.34 12.35 -0.04
C ASN A 320 -18.12 13.80 -0.49
N SER A 321 -17.79 14.72 0.44
CA SER A 321 -17.47 16.10 0.07
C SER A 321 -16.23 16.13 -0.84
N GLY A 322 -16.37 16.70 -2.02
CA GLY A 322 -15.28 16.88 -2.97
C GLY A 322 -14.21 17.86 -2.46
N SER A 323 -14.62 18.87 -1.66
CA SER A 323 -13.73 19.85 -1.03
C SER A 323 -12.80 19.17 -0.01
N ASP A 324 -13.36 18.37 0.89
CA ASP A 324 -12.57 17.66 1.93
C ASP A 324 -11.50 16.75 1.30
N LYS A 325 -11.86 16.04 0.24
CA LYS A 325 -10.91 15.16 -0.47
C LYS A 325 -9.76 15.92 -1.12
N ARG A 326 -10.03 17.12 -1.66
CA ARG A 326 -9.00 17.98 -2.24
C ARG A 326 -8.07 18.55 -1.18
N GLU A 327 -8.63 19.03 -0.07
CA GLU A 327 -7.83 19.54 1.04
C GLU A 327 -6.92 18.45 1.62
N LEU A 328 -7.46 17.25 1.88
CA LEU A 328 -6.69 16.10 2.35
C LEU A 328 -5.58 15.70 1.35
N PHE A 329 -5.88 15.75 0.05
CA PHE A 329 -4.88 15.44 -0.98
C PHE A 329 -3.79 16.51 -1.03
N THR A 330 -4.14 17.80 -0.92
CA THR A 330 -3.19 18.91 -0.89
C THR A 330 -2.29 18.83 0.35
N LEU A 331 -2.85 18.56 1.53
CA LEU A 331 -2.09 18.34 2.75
C LEU A 331 -1.13 17.15 2.61
N LYS A 332 -1.60 16.07 1.99
CA LYS A 332 -0.75 14.91 1.74
C LYS A 332 0.43 15.24 0.83
N GLN A 333 0.21 15.98 -0.24
CA GLN A 333 1.30 16.41 -1.13
C GLN A 333 2.30 17.34 -0.43
N ALA A 334 1.84 18.25 0.42
CA ALA A 334 2.72 19.13 1.18
C ALA A 334 3.72 18.35 2.06
N VAL A 335 3.29 17.22 2.63
CA VAL A 335 4.16 16.34 3.43
C VAL A 335 5.19 15.61 2.54
N GLU A 336 4.88 15.37 1.26
CA GLU A 336 5.79 14.69 0.34
C GLU A 336 7.00 15.55 -0.06
N LYS A 337 6.93 16.88 0.09
CA LYS A 337 8.01 17.81 -0.28
C LYS A 337 9.37 17.43 0.34
N ALA A 338 9.39 17.00 1.60
CA ALA A 338 10.63 16.60 2.27
C ALA A 338 11.27 15.35 1.62
N PHE A 339 10.44 14.42 1.14
CA PHE A 339 10.92 13.25 0.39
C PHE A 339 11.48 13.66 -0.97
N HIS A 340 10.80 14.59 -1.67
CA HIS A 340 11.27 15.11 -2.96
C HIS A 340 12.64 15.78 -2.84
N ASP A 341 12.84 16.61 -1.82
CA ASP A 341 14.11 17.31 -1.62
C ASP A 341 15.27 16.34 -1.41
N VAL A 342 15.04 15.27 -0.64
CA VAL A 342 16.04 14.23 -0.41
C VAL A 342 16.32 13.42 -1.68
N MET A 343 15.28 13.08 -2.43
CA MET A 343 15.39 12.29 -3.68
C MET A 343 15.94 13.10 -4.85
N ALA A 344 15.79 14.42 -4.85
CA ALA A 344 16.35 15.28 -5.88
C ALA A 344 17.89 15.36 -5.88
N LYS A 345 18.55 14.98 -4.77
CA LYS A 345 20.00 15.04 -4.61
C LYS A 345 20.81 14.45 -5.79
N PRO A 346 20.57 13.20 -6.25
CA PRO A 346 21.32 12.63 -7.38
C PRO A 346 21.15 13.44 -8.67
N TYR A 347 19.97 13.96 -8.90
CA TYR A 347 19.66 14.72 -10.12
C TYR A 347 20.30 16.12 -10.11
N HIS A 348 20.41 16.73 -8.93
CA HIS A 348 21.21 17.95 -8.78
C HIS A 348 22.69 17.70 -9.08
N VAL A 349 23.24 16.57 -8.60
CA VAL A 349 24.62 16.18 -8.95
C VAL A 349 24.76 16.01 -10.46
N ILE A 350 23.81 15.37 -11.13
CA ILE A 350 23.83 15.20 -12.59
C ILE A 350 23.80 16.56 -13.31
N LEU A 351 22.90 17.48 -12.90
CA LEU A 351 22.81 18.80 -13.49
C LEU A 351 24.13 19.58 -13.37
N HIS A 352 24.72 19.58 -12.17
CA HIS A 352 25.96 20.31 -11.91
C HIS A 352 27.13 19.68 -12.66
N TYR A 353 27.32 18.39 -12.58
CA TYR A 353 28.44 17.70 -13.21
C TYR A 353 28.42 17.80 -14.74
N ASN A 354 27.23 17.81 -15.34
CA ASN A 354 27.04 17.96 -16.79
C ASN A 354 27.05 19.42 -17.26
N GLY A 355 27.17 20.39 -16.34
CA GLY A 355 27.21 21.84 -16.67
C GLY A 355 25.85 22.42 -17.07
N TRP A 356 24.75 21.77 -16.66
CA TRP A 356 23.40 22.25 -16.98
C TRP A 356 22.77 23.10 -15.86
N SER A 357 23.38 23.14 -14.69
CA SER A 357 22.83 23.75 -13.46
C SER A 357 22.66 25.28 -13.55
N GLU A 358 23.35 25.97 -14.45
CA GLU A 358 23.21 27.41 -14.62
C GLU A 358 21.80 27.79 -15.08
N LYS A 359 21.24 27.03 -16.01
CA LYS A 359 19.94 27.32 -16.65
C LYS A 359 18.80 26.46 -16.14
N TYR A 360 19.10 25.24 -15.67
CA TYR A 360 18.08 24.26 -15.33
C TYR A 360 18.15 23.82 -13.87
N THR A 361 17.00 23.40 -13.36
CA THR A 361 16.87 22.82 -12.01
C THR A 361 15.94 21.59 -12.07
N VAL A 362 15.86 20.89 -10.96
CA VAL A 362 14.98 19.73 -10.80
C VAL A 362 13.67 20.17 -10.18
N ASP A 363 12.58 19.64 -10.69
CA ASP A 363 11.24 19.84 -10.15
C ASP A 363 10.47 18.50 -10.10
N VAL A 364 9.65 18.35 -9.05
CA VAL A 364 8.64 17.30 -8.93
C VAL A 364 7.32 18.00 -8.69
N PRO A 365 6.56 18.28 -9.76
CA PRO A 365 5.38 19.11 -9.65
C PRO A 365 4.25 18.41 -8.92
N MET A 366 3.55 19.18 -8.11
CA MET A 366 2.36 18.73 -7.41
C MET A 366 1.16 18.64 -8.36
N ILE A 367 0.31 17.66 -8.13
CA ILE A 367 -0.95 17.51 -8.86
C ILE A 367 -1.96 18.49 -8.27
N GLN A 368 -2.48 19.40 -9.08
CA GLN A 368 -3.57 20.27 -8.68
C GLN A 368 -4.91 19.66 -9.09
N LEU A 369 -5.80 19.48 -8.11
CA LEU A 369 -7.16 19.02 -8.35
C LEU A 369 -8.07 20.24 -8.50
N THR A 370 -8.58 20.47 -9.71
CA THR A 370 -9.55 21.53 -10.01
C THR A 370 -11.00 21.04 -9.87
N THR A 371 -11.94 21.93 -9.58
CA THR A 371 -13.38 21.62 -9.61
C THR A 371 -13.93 21.68 -11.03
N LEU A 372 -15.00 20.93 -11.27
CA LEU A 372 -15.79 21.04 -12.51
C LEU A 372 -16.35 22.46 -12.73
N ASP A 373 -16.55 23.22 -11.65
CA ASP A 373 -17.06 24.60 -11.72
C ASP A 373 -16.01 25.61 -12.24
N GLU A 374 -14.72 25.29 -12.06
CA GLU A 374 -13.62 26.10 -12.61
C GLU A 374 -13.24 25.71 -14.04
N ASN A 375 -13.59 24.48 -14.45
CA ASN A 375 -13.39 23.98 -15.81
C ASN A 375 -14.75 23.72 -16.47
N LYS A 376 -15.33 24.76 -17.05
CA LYS A 376 -16.60 24.64 -17.79
C LYS A 376 -16.51 23.77 -19.04
N ASP A 377 -15.30 23.55 -19.55
CA ASP A 377 -15.01 22.65 -20.65
C ASP A 377 -14.12 21.54 -20.10
N SER A 378 -14.69 20.39 -19.77
CA SER A 378 -14.02 19.22 -19.16
C SER A 378 -12.97 18.55 -20.07
N GLU A 379 -12.10 19.33 -20.68
CA GLU A 379 -10.89 18.83 -21.31
C GLU A 379 -9.82 18.59 -20.26
N VAL A 380 -9.29 17.38 -20.25
CA VAL A 380 -8.12 16.99 -19.47
C VAL A 380 -6.97 17.90 -19.88
N VAL A 381 -6.69 18.94 -19.09
CA VAL A 381 -5.54 19.81 -19.32
C VAL A 381 -4.29 19.03 -18.94
N SER A 382 -3.72 18.34 -19.91
CA SER A 382 -2.33 17.92 -19.84
C SER A 382 -1.47 19.18 -19.96
N GLY A 383 -1.00 19.74 -18.83
CA GLY A 383 0.18 20.59 -18.70
C GLY A 383 0.42 21.77 -19.62
N GLN A 384 -0.54 22.24 -20.41
CA GLN A 384 -0.39 23.44 -21.23
C GLN A 384 -1.44 24.48 -20.86
N ALA A 385 -1.00 25.59 -20.29
CA ALA A 385 -1.81 26.78 -20.11
C ALA A 385 -2.29 27.25 -21.48
N ASN A 386 -3.59 27.08 -21.78
CA ASN A 386 -4.21 27.65 -22.92
C ASN A 386 -4.30 29.19 -22.76
N LYS A 387 -3.42 29.90 -23.44
CA LYS A 387 -3.69 31.28 -23.88
C LYS A 387 -4.72 31.19 -25.01
N LYS A 388 -5.98 31.29 -24.70
CA LYS A 388 -6.99 31.71 -25.67
C LYS A 388 -7.97 32.69 -25.01
N GLY A 389 -7.97 33.87 -25.58
CA GLY A 389 -9.16 34.68 -25.68
C GLY A 389 -9.20 35.91 -24.80
N SER A 390 -8.63 36.94 -25.27
CA SER A 390 -9.19 38.27 -25.18
C SER A 390 -8.96 38.95 -26.52
N GLU A 391 -9.79 38.59 -27.46
CA GLU A 391 -10.05 39.39 -28.66
C GLU A 391 -11.49 39.08 -29.04
N ASP A 392 -12.31 40.05 -28.70
CA ASP A 392 -13.54 40.50 -29.31
C ASP A 392 -14.09 41.50 -28.29
N GLY A 393 -13.93 42.76 -28.45
CA GLY A 393 -13.80 43.68 -29.59
C GLY A 393 -15.13 44.23 -29.95
N ASP A 394 -15.28 45.46 -29.69
CA ASP A 394 -16.26 46.38 -30.18
C ASP A 394 -16.76 46.06 -31.62
N ASP A 395 -18.09 45.90 -31.75
CA ASP A 395 -18.91 46.68 -32.70
C ASP A 395 -20.40 46.62 -32.29
#